data_1d7588f2a4bba4345d3d4eedae0b5c0b
#
_entry.id   1d7588f2a4bba4345d3d4eedae0b5c0b
#
_cell.length_a   1.000
_cell.length_b   1.000
_cell.length_c   1.000
_cell.angle_alpha   90.00
_cell.angle_beta   90.00
_cell.angle_gamma   90.00
#
_symmetry.space_group_name_H-M   'P 1'
#
loop_
_entity.id
_entity.type
_entity.pdbx_description
1 polymer ?
#
loop_
_entity_poly.entity_id
_entity_poly.type
_entity_poly.pdbx_seq_one_letter_code
_entity_poly.pdbx_strand_id
1 'polypeptide(L)'
;MTRTILLNPGPVTLSPRVRAALAGPDLCHREPEFAELQAALRRKLLAVYGLDNSLWASALLTGSGTAAVEAMITSCVPRDGQLLVVENGVYGERMSRIAEAYGMAPEKLQSGWGAPIDLEALSASLQRRSFSHVAVVHHETTTGRLNDMAAIAAVCERFDCSLLLDGVSSFGAEAIDFETWPIAACAATANKCLHGVPGTAFVIINQARLPVIAPPRSVYFSLSDYLAKQDAGGTPFTQSVQTFYALDEALDEFFEAGGWQERRALFRTRMQRIRSHLLELGVEPLLSEDDTSCVLHAFELPDGQTYAALHDALKEQGFVIYAGQGALSERVFRISAMGDIQETDIDRLLHSLTKAIRH
;
A
#
# COMPACT_ATOMS: atom_id res chain seq x y z
N MET A 1 23.93 16.17 13.88
CA MET A 1 22.52 16.40 13.53
C MET A 1 21.72 15.20 14.02
N THR A 2 20.60 15.43 14.66
CA THR A 2 19.70 14.36 15.08
C THR A 2 19.15 13.65 13.85
N ARG A 3 19.11 12.31 13.84
CA ARG A 3 18.53 11.50 12.74
C ARG A 3 17.06 11.88 12.55
N THR A 4 16.66 12.17 11.32
CA THR A 4 15.25 12.41 10.98
C THR A 4 14.52 11.08 10.79
N ILE A 5 13.41 10.91 11.49
CA ILE A 5 12.51 9.76 11.41
C ILE A 5 11.22 10.18 10.70
N LEU A 6 10.91 9.50 9.62
CA LEU A 6 9.70 9.72 8.86
C LEU A 6 8.58 8.83 9.43
N LEU A 7 7.60 9.47 10.02
CA LEU A 7 6.40 8.82 10.59
C LEU A 7 5.16 9.05 9.71
N ASN A 8 5.37 9.48 8.48
CA ASN A 8 4.35 9.70 7.46
C ASN A 8 3.96 8.38 6.76
N PRO A 9 2.85 8.35 6.00
CA PRO A 9 2.37 7.14 5.31
C PRO A 9 3.23 6.69 4.11
N GLY A 10 4.49 7.09 4.04
CA GLY A 10 5.48 6.85 2.98
C GLY A 10 5.79 8.12 2.17
N PRO A 11 7.08 8.34 1.78
CA PRO A 11 8.21 7.41 1.94
C PRO A 11 8.60 7.18 3.40
N VAL A 12 9.41 6.14 3.64
CA VAL A 12 9.82 5.70 4.97
C VAL A 12 11.28 6.06 5.27
N THR A 13 11.67 6.04 6.54
CA THR A 13 13.09 6.09 6.93
C THR A 13 13.77 4.80 6.49
N LEU A 14 14.79 4.94 5.64
CA LEU A 14 15.54 3.80 5.08
C LEU A 14 16.61 3.33 6.06
N SER A 15 16.89 2.03 6.04
CA SER A 15 18.06 1.45 6.65
C SER A 15 19.36 1.93 5.96
N PRO A 16 20.53 1.84 6.61
CA PRO A 16 21.80 2.11 5.95
C PRO A 16 22.08 1.18 4.76
N ARG A 17 21.67 -0.11 4.83
CA ARG A 17 21.85 -1.10 3.77
C ARG A 17 21.06 -0.74 2.52
N VAL A 18 19.76 -0.49 2.65
CA VAL A 18 18.89 -0.07 1.54
C VAL A 18 19.35 1.24 0.92
N ARG A 19 19.85 2.18 1.74
CA ARG A 19 20.42 3.44 1.25
C ARG A 19 21.70 3.22 0.46
N ALA A 20 22.59 2.34 0.93
CA ALA A 20 23.82 2.00 0.25
C ALA A 20 23.58 1.29 -1.09
N ALA A 21 22.55 0.45 -1.18
CA ALA A 21 22.18 -0.26 -2.40
C ALA A 21 21.83 0.69 -3.57
N LEU A 22 21.38 1.92 -3.30
CA LEU A 22 21.16 2.94 -4.34
C LEU A 22 22.44 3.34 -5.09
N ALA A 23 23.61 3.12 -4.50
CA ALA A 23 24.90 3.40 -5.11
C ALA A 23 25.52 2.18 -5.81
N GLY A 24 24.71 1.15 -6.11
CA GLY A 24 25.14 -0.01 -6.89
C GLY A 24 25.66 0.36 -8.29
N PRO A 25 26.35 -0.57 -8.96
CA PRO A 25 26.95 -0.30 -10.27
C PRO A 25 25.89 0.00 -11.33
N ASP A 26 26.29 0.75 -12.35
CA ASP A 26 25.43 0.99 -13.51
C ASP A 26 25.15 -0.32 -14.24
N LEU A 27 23.86 -0.61 -14.50
CA LEU A 27 23.41 -1.70 -15.35
C LEU A 27 22.57 -1.17 -16.51
N CYS A 28 22.77 -1.77 -17.67
CA CYS A 28 21.83 -1.58 -18.78
C CYS A 28 20.60 -2.48 -18.55
N HIS A 29 19.40 -1.88 -18.54
CA HIS A 29 18.14 -2.59 -18.34
C HIS A 29 17.78 -3.58 -19.47
N ARG A 30 18.65 -3.75 -20.47
CA ARG A 30 18.48 -4.69 -21.60
C ARG A 30 19.51 -5.81 -21.57
N GLU A 31 20.40 -5.84 -20.57
CA GLU A 31 21.45 -6.83 -20.44
C GLU A 31 21.06 -7.94 -19.43
N PRO A 32 21.72 -9.12 -19.52
CA PRO A 32 21.40 -10.27 -18.67
C PRO A 32 21.45 -9.98 -17.17
N GLU A 33 22.38 -9.16 -16.72
CA GLU A 33 22.57 -8.84 -15.30
C GLU A 33 21.35 -8.12 -14.72
N PHE A 34 20.72 -7.24 -15.50
CA PHE A 34 19.46 -6.62 -15.08
C PHE A 34 18.31 -7.61 -15.14
N ALA A 35 18.27 -8.49 -16.13
CA ALA A 35 17.26 -9.54 -16.22
C ALA A 35 17.30 -10.48 -15.01
N GLU A 36 18.50 -10.83 -14.52
CA GLU A 36 18.71 -11.63 -13.32
C GLU A 36 18.17 -10.91 -12.06
N LEU A 37 18.53 -9.63 -11.87
CA LEU A 37 18.04 -8.80 -10.78
C LEU A 37 16.48 -8.72 -10.80
N GLN A 38 15.91 -8.42 -11.98
CA GLN A 38 14.47 -8.35 -12.17
C GLN A 38 13.77 -9.68 -11.85
N ALA A 39 14.33 -10.80 -12.33
CA ALA A 39 13.78 -12.12 -12.06
C ALA A 39 13.88 -12.50 -10.57
N ALA A 40 14.99 -12.13 -9.88
CA ALA A 40 15.15 -12.32 -8.44
C ALA A 40 14.10 -11.54 -7.67
N LEU A 41 13.91 -10.25 -7.98
CA LEU A 41 12.86 -9.41 -7.38
C LEU A 41 11.47 -9.98 -7.54
N ARG A 42 11.14 -10.44 -8.75
CA ARG A 42 9.82 -11.04 -9.05
C ARG A 42 9.57 -12.27 -8.18
N ARG A 43 10.57 -13.14 -8.01
CA ARG A 43 10.47 -14.30 -7.10
C ARG A 43 10.34 -13.88 -5.63
N LYS A 44 11.18 -12.94 -5.17
CA LYS A 44 11.12 -12.45 -3.78
C LYS A 44 9.76 -11.83 -3.46
N LEU A 45 9.14 -11.08 -4.37
CA LEU A 45 7.82 -10.48 -4.18
C LEU A 45 6.71 -11.53 -4.04
N LEU A 46 6.74 -12.61 -4.83
CA LEU A 46 5.81 -13.72 -4.65
C LEU A 46 6.04 -14.45 -3.33
N ALA A 47 7.30 -14.60 -2.93
CA ALA A 47 7.67 -15.27 -1.68
C ALA A 47 7.20 -14.52 -0.42
N VAL A 48 6.87 -13.21 -0.50
CA VAL A 48 6.31 -12.45 0.65
C VAL A 48 5.11 -13.16 1.28
N TYR A 49 4.24 -13.74 0.46
CA TYR A 49 3.07 -14.52 0.90
C TYR A 49 3.12 -15.99 0.47
N GLY A 50 4.29 -16.51 0.07
CA GLY A 50 4.46 -17.91 -0.31
C GLY A 50 3.71 -18.31 -1.58
N LEU A 51 3.55 -17.42 -2.54
CA LEU A 51 2.73 -17.63 -3.74
C LEU A 51 3.41 -18.56 -4.75
N ASP A 52 2.64 -19.51 -5.28
CA ASP A 52 3.08 -20.40 -6.36
C ASP A 52 3.21 -19.62 -7.68
N ASN A 53 4.39 -19.63 -8.27
CA ASN A 53 4.70 -18.97 -9.53
C ASN A 53 4.02 -19.59 -10.76
N SER A 54 3.43 -20.77 -10.66
CA SER A 54 2.59 -21.36 -11.70
C SER A 54 1.21 -20.71 -11.78
N LEU A 55 0.74 -20.11 -10.68
CA LEU A 55 -0.57 -19.46 -10.58
C LEU A 55 -0.44 -17.94 -10.55
N TRP A 56 0.63 -17.44 -9.93
CA TRP A 56 0.84 -16.03 -9.66
C TRP A 56 2.07 -15.48 -10.37
N ALA A 57 1.97 -14.26 -10.85
CA ALA A 57 3.10 -13.52 -11.39
C ALA A 57 3.20 -12.14 -10.74
N SER A 58 4.40 -11.58 -10.72
CA SER A 58 4.62 -10.18 -10.34
C SER A 58 5.09 -9.37 -11.54
N ALA A 59 4.44 -8.27 -11.84
CA ALA A 59 4.87 -7.30 -12.84
C ALA A 59 5.52 -6.10 -12.14
N LEU A 60 6.77 -5.80 -12.46
CA LEU A 60 7.54 -4.67 -11.91
C LEU A 60 7.44 -3.46 -12.83
N LEU A 61 7.14 -2.29 -12.24
CA LEU A 61 7.01 -1.02 -12.95
C LEU A 61 7.90 0.05 -12.30
N THR A 62 8.50 0.90 -13.11
CA THR A 62 9.04 2.16 -12.61
C THR A 62 7.90 3.15 -12.41
N GLY A 63 7.64 3.52 -11.15
CA GLY A 63 6.53 4.41 -10.80
C GLY A 63 6.21 4.41 -9.31
N SER A 64 5.19 5.15 -8.95
CA SER A 64 4.59 5.16 -7.61
C SER A 64 3.57 4.05 -7.44
N GLY A 65 3.10 3.81 -6.21
CA GLY A 65 1.99 2.88 -5.96
C GLY A 65 0.73 3.19 -6.78
N THR A 66 0.47 4.48 -7.08
CA THR A 66 -0.64 4.87 -7.98
C THR A 66 -0.46 4.30 -9.39
N ALA A 67 0.78 4.22 -9.90
CA ALA A 67 1.06 3.60 -11.19
C ALA A 67 0.68 2.10 -11.20
N ALA A 68 0.94 1.38 -10.11
CA ALA A 68 0.53 -0.02 -9.97
C ALA A 68 -0.99 -0.18 -9.92
N VAL A 69 -1.69 0.69 -9.17
CA VAL A 69 -3.17 0.69 -9.10
C VAL A 69 -3.77 1.02 -10.47
N GLU A 70 -3.22 1.99 -11.19
CA GLU A 70 -3.66 2.35 -12.54
C GLU A 70 -3.42 1.21 -13.53
N ALA A 71 -2.24 0.57 -13.50
CA ALA A 71 -1.93 -0.60 -14.31
C ALA A 71 -2.88 -1.77 -14.00
N MET A 72 -3.18 -2.01 -12.73
CA MET A 72 -4.11 -3.05 -12.28
C MET A 72 -5.51 -2.82 -12.84
N ILE A 73 -6.09 -1.64 -12.64
CA ILE A 73 -7.45 -1.34 -13.10
C ILE A 73 -7.55 -1.41 -14.63
N THR A 74 -6.59 -0.79 -15.33
CA THR A 74 -6.64 -0.71 -16.79
C THR A 74 -6.39 -2.03 -17.50
N SER A 75 -5.68 -2.96 -16.87
CA SER A 75 -5.32 -4.25 -17.45
C SER A 75 -6.21 -5.40 -17.00
N CYS A 76 -6.83 -5.33 -15.80
CA CYS A 76 -7.61 -6.45 -15.29
C CYS A 76 -9.10 -6.34 -15.60
N VAL A 77 -9.67 -5.14 -15.73
CA VAL A 77 -11.09 -5.00 -16.07
C VAL A 77 -11.32 -5.23 -17.55
N PRO A 78 -12.09 -6.26 -17.99
CA PRO A 78 -12.40 -6.48 -19.41
C PRO A 78 -13.08 -5.26 -20.05
N ARG A 79 -13.05 -5.14 -21.38
CA ARG A 79 -13.67 -3.99 -22.06
C ARG A 79 -15.19 -3.93 -21.90
N ASP A 80 -15.82 -5.07 -21.84
CA ASP A 80 -17.26 -5.27 -21.57
C ASP A 80 -17.56 -5.54 -20.09
N GLY A 81 -16.50 -5.61 -19.24
CA GLY A 81 -16.62 -5.84 -17.83
C GLY A 81 -17.13 -4.59 -17.08
N GLN A 82 -17.89 -4.84 -16.02
CA GLN A 82 -18.33 -3.79 -15.12
C GLN A 82 -17.46 -3.77 -13.86
N LEU A 83 -17.09 -2.58 -13.42
CA LEU A 83 -16.30 -2.36 -12.22
C LEU A 83 -17.14 -1.72 -11.14
N LEU A 84 -17.13 -2.30 -9.93
CA LEU A 84 -17.60 -1.64 -8.72
C LEU A 84 -16.38 -1.18 -7.92
N VAL A 85 -16.38 0.07 -7.45
CA VAL A 85 -15.31 0.62 -6.62
C VAL A 85 -15.86 0.95 -5.24
N VAL A 86 -15.19 0.44 -4.22
CA VAL A 86 -15.52 0.76 -2.82
C VAL A 86 -14.76 2.02 -2.42
N GLU A 87 -15.51 3.04 -1.95
CA GLU A 87 -14.98 4.34 -1.55
C GLU A 87 -15.28 4.61 -0.08
N ASN A 88 -14.28 4.49 0.79
CA ASN A 88 -14.34 4.92 2.18
C ASN A 88 -13.14 5.79 2.60
N GLY A 89 -12.51 6.42 1.62
CA GLY A 89 -11.39 7.35 1.75
C GLY A 89 -10.84 7.80 0.40
N VAL A 90 -9.81 8.64 0.45
CA VAL A 90 -9.19 9.26 -0.73
C VAL A 90 -8.67 8.23 -1.75
N TYR A 91 -8.20 7.06 -1.27
CA TYR A 91 -7.60 6.07 -2.17
C TYR A 91 -8.67 5.27 -2.92
N GLY A 92 -9.81 4.97 -2.29
CA GLY A 92 -10.98 4.44 -2.99
C GLY A 92 -11.51 5.42 -4.06
N GLU A 93 -11.68 6.70 -3.72
CA GLU A 93 -12.06 7.75 -4.67
C GLU A 93 -11.05 7.90 -5.82
N ARG A 94 -9.74 7.67 -5.55
CA ARG A 94 -8.70 7.67 -6.58
C ARG A 94 -8.87 6.55 -7.58
N MET A 95 -9.24 5.35 -7.14
CA MET A 95 -9.52 4.21 -8.04
C MET A 95 -10.67 4.53 -8.99
N SER A 96 -11.74 5.16 -8.51
CA SER A 96 -12.84 5.62 -9.36
C SER A 96 -12.38 6.64 -10.39
N ARG A 97 -11.60 7.65 -9.98
CA ARG A 97 -11.06 8.66 -10.91
C ARG A 97 -10.14 8.04 -11.97
N ILE A 98 -9.34 7.04 -11.60
CA ILE A 98 -8.52 6.29 -12.56
C ILE A 98 -9.43 5.59 -13.58
N ALA A 99 -10.42 4.84 -13.13
CA ALA A 99 -11.35 4.15 -14.03
C ALA A 99 -12.06 5.13 -14.99
N GLU A 100 -12.57 6.23 -14.47
CA GLU A 100 -13.22 7.30 -15.24
C GLU A 100 -12.28 7.93 -16.29
N ALA A 101 -11.00 8.17 -15.94
CA ALA A 101 -10.01 8.72 -16.85
C ALA A 101 -9.74 7.84 -18.07
N TYR A 102 -9.96 6.52 -17.94
CA TYR A 102 -9.86 5.56 -19.03
C TYR A 102 -11.22 5.22 -19.69
N GLY A 103 -12.23 6.05 -19.46
CA GLY A 103 -13.56 5.91 -20.07
C GLY A 103 -14.36 4.73 -19.52
N MET A 104 -14.01 4.17 -18.37
CA MET A 104 -14.84 3.24 -17.63
C MET A 104 -15.88 4.04 -16.82
N ALA A 105 -17.06 3.45 -16.64
CA ALA A 105 -18.11 4.01 -15.81
C ALA A 105 -18.30 3.13 -14.55
N PRO A 106 -17.43 3.26 -13.54
CA PRO A 106 -17.52 2.41 -12.36
C PRO A 106 -18.79 2.72 -11.56
N GLU A 107 -19.41 1.69 -11.01
CA GLU A 107 -20.37 1.89 -9.93
C GLU A 107 -19.58 2.16 -8.63
N LYS A 108 -20.02 3.14 -7.85
CA LYS A 108 -19.34 3.57 -6.62
C LYS A 108 -20.16 3.13 -5.41
N LEU A 109 -19.58 2.30 -4.56
CA LEU A 109 -20.13 1.99 -3.24
C LEU A 109 -19.46 2.92 -2.23
N GLN A 110 -20.16 3.97 -1.85
CA GLN A 110 -19.65 5.01 -0.97
C GLN A 110 -20.02 4.75 0.48
N SER A 111 -19.02 4.77 1.36
CA SER A 111 -19.14 4.84 2.81
C SER A 111 -18.49 6.11 3.33
N GLY A 112 -18.91 6.60 4.48
CA GLY A 112 -18.23 7.72 5.12
C GLY A 112 -16.73 7.41 5.37
N TRP A 113 -15.88 8.41 5.30
CA TRP A 113 -14.45 8.22 5.57
C TRP A 113 -14.25 7.68 7.00
N GLY A 114 -13.54 6.55 7.10
CA GLY A 114 -13.36 5.82 8.34
C GLY A 114 -14.53 4.91 8.73
N ALA A 115 -15.66 4.94 8.03
CA ALA A 115 -16.73 3.97 8.25
C ALA A 115 -16.37 2.59 7.70
N PRO A 116 -16.88 1.50 8.31
CA PRO A 116 -16.79 0.18 7.71
C PRO A 116 -17.54 0.13 6.39
N ILE A 117 -17.15 -0.80 5.53
CA ILE A 117 -17.86 -1.04 4.26
C ILE A 117 -19.21 -1.70 4.57
N ASP A 118 -20.27 -1.18 3.98
CA ASP A 118 -21.61 -1.76 4.06
C ASP A 118 -21.70 -3.02 3.18
N LEU A 119 -21.61 -4.19 3.82
CA LEU A 119 -21.64 -5.49 3.14
C LEU A 119 -23.01 -5.83 2.57
N GLU A 120 -24.11 -5.30 3.17
CA GLU A 120 -25.45 -5.49 2.64
C GLU A 120 -25.63 -4.70 1.34
N ALA A 121 -25.18 -3.45 1.33
CA ALA A 121 -25.18 -2.62 0.13
C ALA A 121 -24.27 -3.18 -0.97
N LEU A 122 -23.08 -3.75 -0.61
CA LEU A 122 -22.23 -4.46 -1.54
C LEU A 122 -22.95 -5.66 -2.15
N SER A 123 -23.55 -6.51 -1.31
CA SER A 123 -24.29 -7.69 -1.76
C SER A 123 -25.47 -7.30 -2.66
N ALA A 124 -26.23 -6.26 -2.30
CA ALA A 124 -27.36 -5.76 -3.09
C ALA A 124 -26.90 -5.23 -4.47
N SER A 125 -25.76 -4.53 -4.53
CA SER A 125 -25.19 -4.07 -5.81
C SER A 125 -24.79 -5.25 -6.70
N LEU A 126 -24.09 -6.25 -6.16
CA LEU A 126 -23.66 -7.44 -6.92
C LEU A 126 -24.85 -8.31 -7.35
N GLN A 127 -25.94 -8.35 -6.56
CA GLN A 127 -27.16 -9.05 -6.93
C GLN A 127 -27.93 -8.36 -8.08
N ARG A 128 -27.95 -7.02 -8.07
CA ARG A 128 -28.70 -6.21 -9.06
C ARG A 128 -28.06 -6.25 -10.45
N ARG A 129 -26.75 -6.37 -10.53
CA ARG A 129 -25.96 -6.29 -11.76
C ARG A 129 -24.72 -7.18 -11.67
N SER A 130 -24.36 -7.81 -12.76
CA SER A 130 -23.11 -8.56 -12.87
C SER A 130 -21.92 -7.60 -12.97
N PHE A 131 -20.97 -7.75 -12.07
CA PHE A 131 -19.68 -7.06 -12.09
C PHE A 131 -18.57 -8.08 -12.36
N SER A 132 -17.60 -7.69 -13.19
CA SER A 132 -16.41 -8.50 -13.38
C SER A 132 -15.45 -8.37 -12.19
N HIS A 133 -15.38 -7.15 -11.62
CA HIS A 133 -14.45 -6.86 -10.53
C HIS A 133 -15.05 -5.89 -9.50
N VAL A 134 -14.66 -6.10 -8.24
CA VAL A 134 -14.74 -5.13 -7.15
C VAL A 134 -13.33 -4.62 -6.85
N ALA A 135 -13.11 -3.31 -6.96
CA ALA A 135 -11.86 -2.68 -6.54
C ALA A 135 -12.01 -2.12 -5.12
N VAL A 136 -11.05 -2.44 -4.26
CA VAL A 136 -11.09 -2.08 -2.85
C VAL A 136 -9.70 -1.78 -2.31
N VAL A 137 -9.60 -0.78 -1.43
CA VAL A 137 -8.37 -0.49 -0.67
C VAL A 137 -8.33 -1.41 0.56
N HIS A 138 -7.24 -2.13 0.77
CA HIS A 138 -7.08 -2.95 1.96
C HIS A 138 -6.87 -2.10 3.22
N HIS A 139 -5.88 -1.19 3.18
CA HIS A 139 -5.59 -0.25 4.25
C HIS A 139 -5.76 1.19 3.74
N GLU A 140 -6.83 1.85 4.15
CA GLU A 140 -7.15 3.22 3.77
C GLU A 140 -6.40 4.21 4.67
N THR A 141 -5.25 4.70 4.20
CA THR A 141 -4.37 5.58 5.00
C THR A 141 -4.92 7.00 5.23
N THR A 142 -6.04 7.36 4.62
CA THR A 142 -6.76 8.60 4.94
C THR A 142 -7.14 8.63 6.42
N THR A 143 -7.58 7.49 6.95
CA THR A 143 -8.10 7.32 8.31
C THR A 143 -7.35 6.28 9.15
N GLY A 144 -6.56 5.42 8.52
CA GLY A 144 -5.92 4.26 9.14
C GLY A 144 -6.76 3.00 9.11
N ARG A 145 -7.96 3.01 8.48
CA ARG A 145 -8.87 1.86 8.47
C ARG A 145 -8.29 0.67 7.73
N LEU A 146 -8.28 -0.48 8.38
CA LEU A 146 -8.10 -1.79 7.75
C LEU A 146 -9.48 -2.34 7.38
N ASN A 147 -9.76 -2.46 6.09
CA ASN A 147 -11.03 -3.00 5.63
C ASN A 147 -11.08 -4.52 5.83
N ASP A 148 -12.23 -5.04 6.26
CA ASP A 148 -12.46 -6.48 6.46
C ASP A 148 -12.55 -7.20 5.09
N MET A 149 -11.37 -7.54 4.58
CA MET A 149 -11.26 -8.20 3.28
C MET A 149 -11.84 -9.61 3.28
N ALA A 150 -11.84 -10.30 4.41
CA ALA A 150 -12.44 -11.64 4.49
C ALA A 150 -13.95 -11.59 4.26
N ALA A 151 -14.63 -10.63 4.90
CA ALA A 151 -16.07 -10.42 4.70
C ALA A 151 -16.40 -9.93 3.28
N ILE A 152 -15.59 -9.01 2.73
CA ILE A 152 -15.76 -8.51 1.35
C ILE A 152 -15.54 -9.64 0.33
N ALA A 153 -14.47 -10.43 0.50
CA ALA A 153 -14.15 -11.58 -0.35
C ALA A 153 -15.26 -12.61 -0.37
N ALA A 154 -15.82 -12.94 0.80
CA ALA A 154 -16.95 -13.86 0.90
C ALA A 154 -18.21 -13.36 0.18
N VAL A 155 -18.45 -12.04 0.15
CA VAL A 155 -19.54 -11.47 -0.67
C VAL A 155 -19.19 -11.60 -2.15
N CYS A 156 -17.99 -11.22 -2.57
CA CYS A 156 -17.58 -11.29 -3.98
C CYS A 156 -17.62 -12.71 -4.54
N GLU A 157 -17.17 -13.71 -3.76
CA GLU A 157 -17.18 -15.13 -4.17
C GLU A 157 -18.59 -15.65 -4.45
N ARG A 158 -19.59 -15.27 -3.63
CA ARG A 158 -21.01 -15.66 -3.86
C ARG A 158 -21.56 -15.19 -5.20
N PHE A 159 -20.98 -14.14 -5.79
CA PHE A 159 -21.43 -13.56 -7.06
C PHE A 159 -20.43 -13.76 -8.20
N ASP A 160 -19.44 -14.66 -8.03
CA ASP A 160 -18.36 -14.92 -9.00
C ASP A 160 -17.66 -13.64 -9.48
N CYS A 161 -17.42 -12.71 -8.54
CA CYS A 161 -16.82 -11.42 -8.81
C CYS A 161 -15.38 -11.40 -8.29
N SER A 162 -14.43 -11.01 -9.14
CA SER A 162 -13.01 -10.94 -8.77
C SER A 162 -12.68 -9.66 -8.00
N LEU A 163 -11.65 -9.72 -7.14
CA LEU A 163 -11.13 -8.58 -6.39
C LEU A 163 -9.92 -7.95 -7.08
N LEU A 164 -9.91 -6.62 -7.18
CA LEU A 164 -8.74 -5.80 -7.44
C LEU A 164 -8.35 -5.10 -6.13
N LEU A 165 -7.24 -5.55 -5.53
CA LEU A 165 -6.84 -5.13 -4.20
C LEU A 165 -5.79 -4.02 -4.27
N ASP A 166 -6.09 -2.84 -3.76
CA ASP A 166 -5.06 -1.85 -3.45
C ASP A 166 -4.37 -2.24 -2.14
N GLY A 167 -3.25 -2.94 -2.27
CA GLY A 167 -2.36 -3.33 -1.19
C GLY A 167 -1.17 -2.38 -0.99
N VAL A 168 -1.18 -1.19 -1.60
CA VAL A 168 -0.06 -0.24 -1.61
C VAL A 168 0.47 0.05 -0.20
N SER A 169 -0.39 0.11 0.80
CA SER A 169 -0.01 0.40 2.19
C SER A 169 -0.18 -0.77 3.16
N SER A 170 -0.49 -1.97 2.66
CA SER A 170 -0.69 -3.17 3.48
C SER A 170 0.20 -4.34 3.10
N PHE A 171 0.62 -4.44 1.82
CA PHE A 171 1.45 -5.52 1.32
C PHE A 171 2.78 -5.59 2.07
N GLY A 172 3.06 -6.75 2.66
CA GLY A 172 4.24 -7.01 3.49
C GLY A 172 4.08 -6.65 4.98
N ALA A 173 2.87 -6.28 5.44
CA ALA A 173 2.61 -6.03 6.86
C ALA A 173 1.23 -6.49 7.35
N GLU A 174 0.21 -6.53 6.49
CA GLU A 174 -1.10 -7.07 6.84
C GLU A 174 -1.32 -8.44 6.20
N ALA A 175 -2.20 -9.23 6.78
CA ALA A 175 -2.56 -10.54 6.22
C ALA A 175 -3.37 -10.35 4.93
N ILE A 176 -2.89 -10.94 3.84
CA ILE A 176 -3.62 -11.01 2.58
C ILE A 176 -3.73 -12.49 2.21
N ASP A 177 -4.94 -12.99 2.16
CA ASP A 177 -5.20 -14.40 1.81
C ASP A 177 -5.38 -14.53 0.29
N PHE A 178 -4.27 -14.78 -0.39
CA PHE A 178 -4.26 -15.02 -1.84
C PHE A 178 -4.80 -16.39 -2.23
N GLU A 179 -4.97 -17.30 -1.27
CA GLU A 179 -5.45 -18.66 -1.53
C GLU A 179 -6.98 -18.71 -1.60
N THR A 180 -7.64 -18.04 -0.63
CA THR A 180 -9.10 -18.16 -0.48
C THR A 180 -9.87 -16.94 -1.00
N TRP A 181 -9.25 -15.74 -1.03
CA TRP A 181 -9.95 -14.57 -1.58
C TRP A 181 -9.92 -14.57 -3.11
N PRO A 182 -10.99 -14.16 -3.80
CA PRO A 182 -11.06 -14.16 -5.27
C PRO A 182 -10.22 -13.04 -5.90
N ILE A 183 -8.96 -12.88 -5.46
CA ILE A 183 -8.05 -11.82 -5.92
C ILE A 183 -7.63 -12.09 -7.36
N ALA A 184 -7.95 -11.17 -8.27
CA ALA A 184 -7.39 -11.15 -9.62
C ALA A 184 -6.03 -10.46 -9.66
N ALA A 185 -5.87 -9.36 -8.92
CA ALA A 185 -4.61 -8.65 -8.82
C ALA A 185 -4.52 -7.83 -7.53
N CYS A 186 -3.28 -7.65 -7.04
CA CYS A 186 -2.95 -6.81 -5.89
C CYS A 186 -1.85 -5.82 -6.28
N ALA A 187 -2.15 -4.52 -6.22
CA ALA A 187 -1.20 -3.45 -6.49
C ALA A 187 -0.42 -3.08 -5.22
N ALA A 188 0.90 -2.90 -5.33
CA ALA A 188 1.74 -2.53 -4.21
C ALA A 188 2.97 -1.71 -4.63
N THR A 189 3.80 -1.28 -3.67
CA THR A 189 4.95 -0.41 -3.91
C THR A 189 6.09 -0.68 -2.92
N ALA A 190 7.32 -0.42 -3.36
CA ALA A 190 8.52 -0.62 -2.56
C ALA A 190 8.59 0.26 -1.31
N ASN A 191 8.16 1.51 -1.39
CA ASN A 191 8.41 2.57 -0.40
C ASN A 191 7.40 2.63 0.76
N LYS A 192 6.71 1.55 1.03
CA LYS A 192 5.78 1.37 2.15
C LYS A 192 6.29 0.26 3.09
N CYS A 193 5.49 -0.75 3.35
CA CYS A 193 5.82 -1.81 4.32
C CYS A 193 7.06 -2.65 3.96
N LEU A 194 7.50 -2.66 2.71
CA LEU A 194 8.75 -3.33 2.31
C LEU A 194 10.01 -2.52 2.66
N HIS A 195 9.89 -1.25 3.00
CA HIS A 195 10.98 -0.33 3.37
C HIS A 195 12.00 -0.04 2.23
N GLY A 196 11.59 -0.23 0.98
CA GLY A 196 12.35 0.25 -0.17
C GLY A 196 12.19 1.75 -0.42
N VAL A 197 12.70 2.22 -1.56
CA VAL A 197 12.62 3.62 -1.97
C VAL A 197 11.44 3.87 -2.91
N PRO A 198 10.92 5.12 -3.00
CA PRO A 198 10.01 5.50 -4.08
C PRO A 198 10.63 5.28 -5.45
N GLY A 199 9.85 4.82 -6.42
CA GLY A 199 10.30 4.65 -7.81
C GLY A 199 10.08 3.25 -8.37
N THR A 200 9.84 2.24 -7.52
CA THR A 200 9.45 0.90 -7.94
C THR A 200 8.08 0.56 -7.36
N ALA A 201 7.16 0.18 -8.24
CA ALA A 201 5.85 -0.35 -7.90
C ALA A 201 5.65 -1.69 -8.61
N PHE A 202 4.69 -2.48 -8.17
CA PHE A 202 4.45 -3.80 -8.74
C PHE A 202 2.99 -4.22 -8.59
N VAL A 203 2.58 -5.17 -9.41
CA VAL A 203 1.28 -5.82 -9.30
C VAL A 203 1.50 -7.32 -9.20
N ILE A 204 0.93 -7.94 -8.17
CA ILE A 204 0.81 -9.40 -8.04
C ILE A 204 -0.46 -9.81 -8.77
N ILE A 205 -0.37 -10.75 -9.69
CA ILE A 205 -1.42 -11.06 -10.65
C ILE A 205 -1.71 -12.56 -10.62
N ASN A 206 -2.98 -12.91 -10.48
CA ASN A 206 -3.44 -14.28 -10.76
C ASN A 206 -3.49 -14.45 -12.29
N GLN A 207 -2.59 -15.27 -12.82
CA GLN A 207 -2.42 -15.43 -14.28
C GLN A 207 -3.67 -15.96 -14.97
N ALA A 208 -4.46 -16.80 -14.28
CA ALA A 208 -5.69 -17.36 -14.82
C ALA A 208 -6.84 -16.32 -14.89
N ARG A 209 -6.72 -15.20 -14.14
CA ARG A 209 -7.74 -14.14 -14.08
C ARG A 209 -7.36 -12.90 -14.88
N LEU A 210 -6.18 -12.84 -15.50
CA LEU A 210 -5.76 -11.71 -16.33
C LEU A 210 -6.40 -11.81 -17.72
N PRO A 211 -7.31 -10.90 -18.11
CA PRO A 211 -7.95 -10.94 -19.42
C PRO A 211 -7.00 -10.49 -20.54
N VAL A 212 -7.23 -10.97 -21.72
CA VAL A 212 -6.57 -10.44 -22.92
C VAL A 212 -7.34 -9.21 -23.40
N ILE A 213 -6.74 -8.02 -23.24
CA ILE A 213 -7.30 -6.74 -23.69
C ILE A 213 -6.52 -6.24 -24.91
N ALA A 214 -7.12 -6.30 -26.08
CA ALA A 214 -6.50 -5.86 -27.33
C ALA A 214 -7.39 -4.84 -28.07
N PRO A 215 -6.88 -3.62 -28.40
CA PRO A 215 -5.61 -3.05 -27.92
C PRO A 215 -5.65 -2.77 -26.42
N PRO A 216 -4.51 -2.66 -25.73
CA PRO A 216 -4.48 -2.31 -24.31
C PRO A 216 -5.04 -0.90 -24.09
N ARG A 217 -5.62 -0.63 -22.91
CA ARG A 217 -6.11 0.72 -22.57
C ARG A 217 -4.98 1.74 -22.37
N SER A 218 -3.83 1.26 -21.95
CA SER A 218 -2.62 2.08 -21.76
C SER A 218 -1.44 1.37 -22.39
N VAL A 219 -0.59 2.12 -23.11
CA VAL A 219 0.67 1.59 -23.61
C VAL A 219 1.66 1.36 -22.48
N TYR A 220 1.78 2.33 -21.54
CA TYR A 220 2.76 2.26 -20.47
C TYR A 220 2.32 1.31 -19.34
N PHE A 221 1.02 1.17 -19.06
CA PHE A 221 0.49 0.37 -17.96
C PHE A 221 -0.11 -0.98 -18.39
N SER A 222 0.25 -1.50 -19.55
CA SER A 222 -0.19 -2.82 -20.02
C SER A 222 0.49 -3.95 -19.25
N LEU A 223 -0.18 -4.53 -18.24
CA LEU A 223 0.38 -5.64 -17.46
C LEU A 223 0.71 -6.86 -18.30
N SER A 224 -0.07 -7.15 -19.33
CA SER A 224 0.22 -8.24 -20.28
C SER A 224 1.55 -8.04 -20.98
N ASP A 225 1.87 -6.80 -21.41
CA ASP A 225 3.15 -6.49 -22.05
C ASP A 225 4.30 -6.56 -21.06
N TYR A 226 4.10 -6.09 -19.83
CA TYR A 226 5.09 -6.23 -18.75
C TYR A 226 5.40 -7.69 -18.47
N LEU A 227 4.40 -8.53 -18.27
CA LEU A 227 4.58 -9.96 -17.99
C LEU A 227 5.29 -10.65 -19.16
N ALA A 228 4.80 -10.49 -20.39
CA ALA A 228 5.38 -11.13 -21.57
C ALA A 228 6.86 -10.74 -21.77
N LYS A 229 7.22 -9.48 -21.55
CA LYS A 229 8.61 -9.01 -21.67
C LYS A 229 9.48 -9.46 -20.51
N GLN A 230 8.98 -9.39 -19.26
CA GLN A 230 9.73 -9.77 -18.08
C GLN A 230 9.93 -11.30 -17.99
N ASP A 231 8.97 -12.10 -18.46
CA ASP A 231 9.11 -13.56 -18.59
C ASP A 231 10.17 -13.94 -19.62
N ALA A 232 10.33 -13.14 -20.68
CA ALA A 232 11.38 -13.31 -21.70
C ALA A 232 12.74 -12.72 -21.29
N GLY A 233 12.93 -12.32 -20.02
CA GLY A 233 14.18 -11.73 -19.52
C GLY A 233 14.41 -10.27 -19.95
N GLY A 234 13.40 -9.58 -20.48
CA GLY A 234 13.49 -8.17 -20.87
C GLY A 234 12.56 -7.26 -20.06
N THR A 235 12.30 -6.08 -20.60
CA THR A 235 11.33 -5.13 -20.05
C THR A 235 10.77 -4.26 -21.17
N PRO A 236 9.50 -3.83 -21.13
CA PRO A 236 8.92 -3.03 -22.19
C PRO A 236 9.50 -1.61 -22.28
N PHE A 237 9.92 -1.05 -21.14
CA PHE A 237 10.43 0.32 -21.02
C PHE A 237 11.67 0.38 -20.14
N THR A 238 12.36 1.52 -20.15
CA THR A 238 13.53 1.76 -19.28
C THR A 238 13.10 1.72 -17.81
N GLN A 239 13.77 0.86 -17.04
CA GLN A 239 13.52 0.70 -15.62
C GLN A 239 14.52 1.51 -14.78
N SER A 240 14.12 1.88 -13.58
CA SER A 240 14.97 2.56 -12.59
C SER A 240 15.85 1.53 -11.86
N VAL A 241 17.04 1.25 -12.41
CA VAL A 241 17.95 0.21 -11.91
C VAL A 241 18.28 0.40 -10.42
N GLN A 242 18.61 1.63 -10.02
CA GLN A 242 18.99 1.95 -8.63
C GLN A 242 17.87 1.64 -7.63
N THR A 243 16.61 1.89 -8.02
CA THR A 243 15.47 1.57 -7.14
C THR A 243 15.19 0.06 -7.09
N PHE A 244 15.60 -0.69 -8.10
CA PHE A 244 15.53 -2.16 -8.09
C PHE A 244 16.56 -2.74 -7.13
N TYR A 245 17.82 -2.24 -7.13
CA TYR A 245 18.82 -2.61 -6.11
C TYR A 245 18.31 -2.33 -4.69
N ALA A 246 17.74 -1.13 -4.48
CA ALA A 246 17.22 -0.77 -3.18
C ALA A 246 16.03 -1.65 -2.74
N LEU A 247 15.19 -2.09 -3.68
CA LEU A 247 14.11 -3.03 -3.38
C LEU A 247 14.65 -4.43 -3.09
N ASP A 248 15.67 -4.88 -3.81
CA ASP A 248 16.29 -6.18 -3.60
C ASP A 248 16.85 -6.29 -2.19
N GLU A 249 17.65 -5.29 -1.78
CA GLU A 249 18.20 -5.21 -0.43
C GLU A 249 17.09 -5.10 0.64
N ALA A 250 16.04 -4.32 0.37
CA ALA A 250 14.92 -4.17 1.30
C ALA A 250 14.15 -5.50 1.49
N LEU A 251 14.05 -6.31 0.45
CA LEU A 251 13.44 -7.65 0.53
C LEU A 251 14.35 -8.64 1.27
N ASP A 252 15.68 -8.54 1.13
CA ASP A 252 16.62 -9.35 1.90
C ASP A 252 16.50 -9.03 3.40
N GLU A 253 16.52 -7.75 3.79
CA GLU A 253 16.28 -7.33 5.18
C GLU A 253 14.89 -7.78 5.67
N PHE A 254 13.88 -7.76 4.80
CA PHE A 254 12.52 -8.19 5.13
C PHE A 254 12.47 -9.67 5.49
N PHE A 255 13.12 -10.54 4.70
CA PHE A 255 13.16 -11.99 4.97
C PHE A 255 14.08 -12.34 6.13
N GLU A 256 15.21 -11.67 6.28
CA GLU A 256 16.12 -11.82 7.43
C GLU A 256 15.39 -11.49 8.74
N ALA A 257 14.47 -10.51 8.72
CA ALA A 257 13.64 -10.14 9.86
C ALA A 257 12.43 -11.06 10.11
N GLY A 258 12.24 -12.14 9.34
CA GLY A 258 11.17 -13.11 9.51
C GLY A 258 9.90 -12.87 8.68
N GLY A 259 9.93 -11.96 7.70
CA GLY A 259 8.84 -11.74 6.74
C GLY A 259 7.68 -10.89 7.28
N TRP A 260 6.50 -11.04 6.65
CA TRP A 260 5.38 -10.14 6.92
C TRP A 260 4.75 -10.32 8.31
N GLN A 261 4.78 -11.53 8.88
CA GLN A 261 4.24 -11.80 10.21
C GLN A 261 5.02 -11.04 11.29
N GLU A 262 6.35 -11.13 11.25
CA GLU A 262 7.23 -10.41 12.18
C GLU A 262 7.18 -8.89 11.93
N ARG A 263 7.07 -8.46 10.67
CA ARG A 263 6.86 -7.05 10.31
C ARG A 263 5.55 -6.52 10.91
N ARG A 264 4.48 -7.29 10.83
CA ARG A 264 3.18 -6.96 11.44
C ARG A 264 3.28 -6.88 12.96
N ALA A 265 3.92 -7.85 13.58
CA ALA A 265 4.12 -7.86 15.04
C ALA A 265 4.91 -6.64 15.51
N LEU A 266 5.99 -6.30 14.81
CA LEU A 266 6.81 -5.12 15.08
C LEU A 266 5.98 -3.82 14.97
N PHE A 267 5.20 -3.68 13.89
CA PHE A 267 4.37 -2.49 13.69
C PHE A 267 3.28 -2.37 14.75
N ARG A 268 2.63 -3.48 15.11
CA ARG A 268 1.66 -3.52 16.22
C ARG A 268 2.27 -3.05 17.53
N THR A 269 3.43 -3.57 17.91
CA THR A 269 4.12 -3.18 19.13
C THR A 269 4.44 -1.68 19.13
N ARG A 270 4.97 -1.14 18.04
CA ARG A 270 5.26 0.31 17.92
C ARG A 270 3.99 1.15 18.04
N MET A 271 2.94 0.79 17.28
CA MET A 271 1.70 1.54 17.28
C MET A 271 0.97 1.46 18.63
N GLN A 272 1.00 0.32 19.30
CA GLN A 272 0.42 0.14 20.61
C GLN A 272 1.07 1.06 21.65
N ARG A 273 2.41 1.16 21.64
CA ARG A 273 3.15 2.10 22.51
C ARG A 273 2.78 3.57 22.23
N ILE A 274 2.73 3.96 20.94
CA ILE A 274 2.37 5.32 20.52
C ILE A 274 0.93 5.64 20.92
N ARG A 275 -0.01 4.73 20.62
CA ARG A 275 -1.44 4.88 20.91
C ARG A 275 -1.70 5.01 22.42
N SER A 276 -1.13 4.10 23.22
CA SER A 276 -1.30 4.15 24.68
C SER A 276 -0.78 5.47 25.27
N HIS A 277 0.38 5.91 24.80
CA HIS A 277 0.97 7.17 25.28
C HIS A 277 0.13 8.40 24.88
N LEU A 278 -0.41 8.43 23.67
CA LEU A 278 -1.29 9.53 23.22
C LEU A 278 -2.61 9.55 24.00
N LEU A 279 -3.19 8.38 24.29
CA LEU A 279 -4.37 8.28 25.17
C LEU A 279 -4.09 8.81 26.58
N GLU A 280 -2.93 8.54 27.18
CA GLU A 280 -2.50 9.11 28.47
C GLU A 280 -2.35 10.64 28.43
N LEU A 281 -2.12 11.21 27.24
CA LEU A 281 -2.08 12.65 27.02
C LEU A 281 -3.44 13.25 26.67
N GLY A 282 -4.51 12.44 26.64
CA GLY A 282 -5.87 12.89 26.29
C GLY A 282 -6.10 13.03 24.77
N VAL A 283 -5.26 12.42 23.95
CA VAL A 283 -5.41 12.45 22.49
C VAL A 283 -6.11 11.18 22.03
N GLU A 284 -7.29 11.36 21.45
CA GLU A 284 -8.13 10.25 21.01
C GLU A 284 -7.72 9.76 19.61
N PRO A 285 -7.66 8.45 19.39
CA PRO A 285 -7.52 7.91 18.04
C PRO A 285 -8.83 8.05 17.27
N LEU A 286 -8.73 8.29 15.96
CA LEU A 286 -9.90 8.44 15.08
C LEU A 286 -10.74 7.16 14.98
N LEU A 287 -10.11 5.99 15.08
CA LEU A 287 -10.76 4.68 14.97
C LEU A 287 -10.39 3.80 16.17
N SER A 288 -11.24 2.78 16.42
CA SER A 288 -10.94 1.72 17.38
C SER A 288 -9.68 0.95 16.97
N GLU A 289 -9.04 0.25 17.92
CA GLU A 289 -7.85 -0.56 17.62
C GLU A 289 -8.14 -1.69 16.63
N ASP A 290 -9.29 -2.34 16.77
CA ASP A 290 -9.71 -3.46 15.91
C ASP A 290 -10.01 -3.02 14.47
N ASP A 291 -10.38 -1.77 14.28
CA ASP A 291 -10.69 -1.17 12.98
C ASP A 291 -9.45 -0.61 12.26
N THR A 292 -8.30 -0.55 12.95
CA THR A 292 -7.13 0.18 12.46
C THR A 292 -6.01 -0.79 12.03
N SER A 293 -5.36 -0.50 10.90
CA SER A 293 -4.16 -1.22 10.46
C SER A 293 -2.98 -1.02 11.41
N CYS A 294 -2.16 -2.05 11.60
CA CYS A 294 -0.90 -1.91 12.34
C CYS A 294 0.09 -0.90 11.73
N VAL A 295 -0.13 -0.48 10.50
CA VAL A 295 0.81 0.34 9.70
C VAL A 295 0.74 1.82 10.07
N LEU A 296 -0.48 2.35 10.26
CA LEU A 296 -0.71 3.77 10.48
C LEU A 296 -1.98 4.01 11.28
N HIS A 297 -1.88 4.91 12.28
CA HIS A 297 -3.04 5.41 13.01
C HIS A 297 -3.24 6.92 12.77
N ALA A 298 -4.50 7.33 12.73
CA ALA A 298 -4.92 8.73 12.76
C ALA A 298 -5.40 9.08 14.17
N PHE A 299 -5.07 10.28 14.62
CA PHE A 299 -5.40 10.80 15.94
C PHE A 299 -6.05 12.17 15.82
N GLU A 300 -7.01 12.48 16.67
CA GLU A 300 -7.60 13.81 16.74
C GLU A 300 -6.55 14.81 17.22
N LEU A 301 -6.55 16.02 16.68
CA LEU A 301 -5.69 17.08 17.18
C LEU A 301 -6.15 17.49 18.60
N PRO A 302 -5.24 17.72 19.54
CA PRO A 302 -5.59 18.24 20.84
C PRO A 302 -6.32 19.57 20.77
N ASP A 303 -7.23 19.83 21.70
CA ASP A 303 -7.98 21.08 21.76
C ASP A 303 -7.04 22.31 21.77
N GLY A 304 -7.33 23.24 20.87
CA GLY A 304 -6.55 24.48 20.75
C GLY A 304 -5.21 24.34 20.01
N GLN A 305 -4.82 23.11 19.61
CA GLN A 305 -3.63 22.89 18.78
C GLN A 305 -3.95 22.86 17.29
N THR A 306 -3.04 23.37 16.48
CA THR A 306 -3.07 23.19 15.02
C THR A 306 -2.09 22.11 14.62
N TYR A 307 -2.38 21.45 13.49
CA TYR A 307 -1.44 20.49 12.90
C TYR A 307 -0.05 21.12 12.67
N ALA A 308 0.00 22.37 12.17
CA ALA A 308 1.26 23.03 11.89
C ALA A 308 2.12 23.19 13.16
N ALA A 309 1.53 23.62 14.27
CA ALA A 309 2.26 23.77 15.54
C ALA A 309 2.80 22.42 16.05
N LEU A 310 1.97 21.36 16.04
CA LEU A 310 2.38 20.03 16.45
C LEU A 310 3.47 19.46 15.52
N HIS A 311 3.28 19.59 14.22
CA HIS A 311 4.24 19.13 13.21
C HIS A 311 5.61 19.83 13.38
N ASP A 312 5.63 21.15 13.51
CA ASP A 312 6.88 21.91 13.59
C ASP A 312 7.64 21.59 14.87
N ALA A 313 6.93 21.48 16.01
CA ALA A 313 7.52 21.08 17.29
C ALA A 313 8.16 19.66 17.22
N LEU A 314 7.49 18.71 16.57
CA LEU A 314 8.04 17.35 16.38
C LEU A 314 9.18 17.34 15.37
N LYS A 315 9.08 18.10 14.29
CA LYS A 315 10.11 18.21 13.26
C LYS A 315 11.42 18.79 13.79
N GLU A 316 11.37 19.75 14.69
CA GLU A 316 12.55 20.26 15.41
C GLU A 316 13.26 19.17 16.24
N GLN A 317 12.49 18.18 16.72
CA GLN A 317 13.01 17.00 17.42
C GLN A 317 13.42 15.85 16.48
N GLY A 318 13.31 16.05 15.15
CA GLY A 318 13.68 15.08 14.13
C GLY A 318 12.57 14.09 13.75
N PHE A 319 11.30 14.38 14.04
CA PHE A 319 10.16 13.52 13.67
C PHE A 319 9.23 14.22 12.67
N VAL A 320 8.89 13.53 11.58
CA VAL A 320 8.00 14.06 10.54
C VAL A 320 6.70 13.26 10.55
N ILE A 321 5.61 13.90 10.96
CA ILE A 321 4.25 13.38 10.94
C ILE A 321 3.47 13.96 9.76
N TYR A 322 2.26 13.44 9.45
CA TYR A 322 1.40 13.99 8.40
C TYR A 322 0.05 14.45 8.93
N ALA A 323 -0.49 15.50 8.29
CA ALA A 323 -1.86 15.95 8.50
C ALA A 323 -2.88 14.91 8.01
N GLY A 324 -4.12 15.02 8.43
CA GLY A 324 -5.25 14.41 7.74
C GLY A 324 -5.33 14.85 6.28
N GLN A 325 -6.27 14.29 5.54
CA GLN A 325 -6.53 14.64 4.14
C GLN A 325 -7.95 15.21 3.99
N GLY A 326 -8.17 16.06 3.00
CA GLY A 326 -9.49 16.64 2.70
C GLY A 326 -10.15 17.25 3.94
N ALA A 327 -11.37 16.83 4.27
CA ALA A 327 -12.11 17.31 5.43
C ALA A 327 -11.46 17.00 6.80
N LEU A 328 -10.51 16.08 6.84
CA LEU A 328 -9.78 15.71 8.06
C LEU A 328 -8.48 16.50 8.25
N SER A 329 -8.09 17.36 7.32
CA SER A 329 -6.78 18.04 7.32
C SER A 329 -6.53 18.94 8.53
N GLU A 330 -7.59 19.52 9.09
CA GLU A 330 -7.54 20.43 10.26
C GLU A 330 -7.93 19.75 11.56
N ARG A 331 -8.32 18.47 11.52
CA ARG A 331 -8.84 17.75 12.68
C ARG A 331 -7.92 16.66 13.17
N VAL A 332 -7.18 16.01 12.26
CA VAL A 332 -6.39 14.84 12.63
C VAL A 332 -4.94 14.96 12.17
N PHE A 333 -4.05 14.29 12.87
CA PHE A 333 -2.71 13.98 12.43
C PHE A 333 -2.52 12.46 12.33
N ARG A 334 -1.53 12.03 11.55
CA ARG A 334 -1.28 10.61 11.29
C ARG A 334 0.16 10.25 11.63
N ILE A 335 0.31 9.10 12.28
CA ILE A 335 1.61 8.50 12.62
C ILE A 335 1.67 7.10 12.04
N SER A 336 2.77 6.78 11.36
CA SER A 336 3.06 5.47 10.79
C SER A 336 4.18 4.77 11.56
N ALA A 337 4.07 3.44 11.66
CA ALA A 337 5.08 2.57 12.26
C ALA A 337 6.16 2.09 11.28
N MET A 338 6.03 2.44 9.98
CA MET A 338 6.93 1.98 8.91
C MET A 338 8.31 2.62 8.99
N GLY A 339 9.30 1.87 8.52
CA GLY A 339 10.67 2.33 8.33
C GLY A 339 11.65 1.76 9.36
N ASP A 340 12.92 2.08 9.14
CA ASP A 340 14.01 1.75 10.07
C ASP A 340 13.92 2.68 11.29
N ILE A 341 13.08 2.30 12.26
CA ILE A 341 12.83 3.01 13.52
C ILE A 341 13.32 2.10 14.64
N GLN A 342 14.24 2.61 15.47
CA GLN A 342 14.78 1.88 16.61
C GLN A 342 13.91 2.08 17.85
N GLU A 343 14.02 1.20 18.86
CA GLU A 343 13.30 1.36 20.14
C GLU A 343 13.62 2.71 20.80
N THR A 344 14.88 3.13 20.76
CA THR A 344 15.32 4.44 21.25
C THR A 344 14.70 5.62 20.49
N ASP A 345 14.35 5.44 19.21
CA ASP A 345 13.62 6.46 18.44
C ASP A 345 12.16 6.55 18.91
N ILE A 346 11.54 5.41 19.26
CA ILE A 346 10.18 5.40 19.84
C ILE A 346 10.18 6.08 21.20
N ASP A 347 11.13 5.77 22.11
CA ASP A 347 11.24 6.43 23.43
C ASP A 347 11.38 7.95 23.27
N ARG A 348 12.23 8.37 22.35
CA ARG A 348 12.45 9.79 22.03
C ARG A 348 11.20 10.44 21.44
N LEU A 349 10.45 9.73 20.59
CA LEU A 349 9.17 10.19 20.02
C LEU A 349 8.14 10.43 21.12
N LEU A 350 7.95 9.47 22.04
CA LEU A 350 6.99 9.58 23.14
C LEU A 350 7.29 10.80 24.03
N HIS A 351 8.58 11.02 24.35
CA HIS A 351 9.00 12.21 25.06
C HIS A 351 8.68 13.51 24.29
N SER A 352 8.96 13.53 22.98
CA SER A 352 8.69 14.68 22.11
C SER A 352 7.20 14.98 21.99
N LEU A 353 6.36 13.95 21.88
CA LEU A 353 4.90 14.07 21.88
C LEU A 353 4.39 14.69 23.18
N THR A 354 4.88 14.21 24.35
CA THR A 354 4.53 14.80 25.65
C THR A 354 4.84 16.29 25.70
N LYS A 355 6.02 16.68 25.22
CA LYS A 355 6.43 18.07 25.21
C LYS A 355 5.59 18.92 24.26
N ALA A 356 5.33 18.42 23.05
CA ALA A 356 4.60 19.16 22.01
C ALA A 356 3.10 19.30 22.30
N ILE A 357 2.50 18.36 23.08
CA ILE A 357 1.06 18.39 23.40
C ILE A 357 0.77 19.18 24.68
N ARG A 358 1.70 19.25 25.65
CA ARG A 358 1.50 19.93 26.92
C ARG A 358 1.92 21.41 26.92
N HIS A 359 2.54 21.87 25.86
CA HIS A 359 2.99 23.26 25.69
C HIS A 359 2.36 23.92 24.47
#